data_7516b5b02e995627c9472d33f4e54451
#
_entry.id   7516b5b02e995627c9472d33f4e54451
#
_cell.length_a   1.000
_cell.length_b   1.000
_cell.length_c   1.000
_cell.angle_alpha   90.00
_cell.angle_beta   90.00
_cell.angle_gamma   90.00
#
_symmetry.space_group_name_H-M   'P 1'
#
loop_
_entity.id
_entity.type
_entity.pdbx_description
1 polymer ?
#
loop_
_entity_poly.entity_id
_entity_poly.type
_entity_poly.pdbx_seq_one_letter_code
_entity_poly.pdbx_strand_id
1 'polypeptide(L)'
;MSFAIVAEPLLGVYKGQVGSGQLDPLPSPARLHAALVCAAAQGVRAVADGDGLRPCDADRDALRWLEAHPPDGIAVPETLPNGGAATAYRKEGLVVKEGRSPLSEKLVGKPAVTGVAVAGRFAWTWEQDPPEPVAAALGALCPEVPYLGTSESPVRLAVAAADPTHRLDRDADLFTGEGLDLTVATSGRVDALEAAHRETSVAPLLRADAHRSSEKTTAPPVVTAGLELGRYARPEPPPPPPTPWTSVLLFQVDRPIPPQLRVQYAVGVHRALVKLVGDGAPAVLTGDYEKGVPRPSNRCAIQFLGPDAPHVGGTALALLLPREASDIDLTLIRMAVQRLRHVKVAAGPFGVKPPVEVPADSFWPVPAAGTERWWQTEPVAVPDSRPPRGGRWSLADAAALSVALVWRHEFSVPGRGDARYRALAAAAAGRGVRVESAVRLMDGDVGRYVHKVNRNTVIQPYRAVLSLGNLASPRTIAAIGQSRHLGGGLLVPRDLPSDMVRRWAR
;
A
#
# COMPACT_ATOMS: atom_id res chain seq x y z
N MET A 1 -7.28 -18.47 11.89
CA MET A 1 -6.00 -18.12 11.27
C MET A 1 -5.83 -19.08 10.11
N SER A 2 -5.54 -18.63 8.91
CA SER A 2 -5.34 -19.50 7.74
C SER A 2 -4.08 -20.34 7.90
N PHE A 3 -4.11 -21.59 7.46
CA PHE A 3 -2.94 -22.45 7.41
C PHE A 3 -1.91 -21.86 6.45
N ALA A 4 -0.63 -21.85 6.85
CA ALA A 4 0.43 -21.41 5.97
C ALA A 4 1.74 -22.18 6.21
N ILE A 5 2.53 -22.32 5.14
CA ILE A 5 3.94 -22.75 5.21
C ILE A 5 4.78 -21.50 5.00
N VAL A 6 5.64 -21.19 5.95
CA VAL A 6 6.49 -20.00 5.99
C VAL A 6 7.94 -20.39 5.79
N ALA A 7 8.64 -19.69 4.89
CA ALA A 7 10.07 -19.87 4.63
C ALA A 7 10.83 -18.60 5.05
N GLU A 8 11.75 -18.75 5.99
CA GLU A 8 12.69 -17.74 6.44
C GLU A 8 14.07 -17.96 5.80
N PRO A 9 14.51 -17.10 4.85
CA PRO A 9 15.85 -17.18 4.30
C PRO A 9 16.89 -16.85 5.36
N LEU A 10 17.75 -17.82 5.73
CA LEU A 10 18.70 -17.66 6.84
C LEU A 10 19.85 -16.70 6.53
N LEU A 11 20.17 -16.51 5.25
CA LEU A 11 21.20 -15.58 4.79
C LEU A 11 20.63 -14.30 4.17
N GLY A 12 19.30 -14.08 4.25
CA GLY A 12 18.65 -12.92 3.61
C GLY A 12 18.79 -12.92 2.07
N VAL A 13 19.02 -14.09 1.46
CA VAL A 13 19.21 -14.24 0.01
C VAL A 13 18.42 -15.43 -0.50
N TYR A 14 17.76 -15.26 -1.63
CA TYR A 14 17.18 -16.34 -2.41
C TYR A 14 17.90 -16.47 -3.75
N LYS A 15 18.31 -17.70 -4.10
CA LYS A 15 18.95 -18.05 -5.37
C LYS A 15 18.21 -19.21 -6.00
N GLY A 16 17.29 -18.90 -6.89
CA GLY A 16 16.58 -19.87 -7.72
C GLY A 16 16.93 -19.70 -9.19
N GLN A 17 16.81 -20.75 -9.96
CA GLN A 17 16.91 -20.71 -11.42
C GLN A 17 15.70 -21.39 -12.03
N VAL A 18 15.18 -20.83 -13.11
CA VAL A 18 14.21 -21.49 -13.99
C VAL A 18 14.93 -22.25 -15.09
N GLY A 19 14.25 -23.13 -15.80
CA GLY A 19 14.82 -24.07 -16.75
C GLY A 19 15.74 -23.50 -17.84
N SER A 20 15.64 -22.18 -18.11
CA SER A 20 16.52 -21.45 -19.02
C SER A 20 17.82 -20.94 -18.38
N GLY A 21 18.06 -21.22 -17.09
CA GLY A 21 19.16 -20.66 -16.31
C GLY A 21 18.96 -19.20 -15.89
N GLN A 22 17.79 -18.63 -16.16
CA GLN A 22 17.41 -17.30 -15.70
C GLN A 22 17.16 -17.31 -14.19
N LEU A 23 17.37 -16.15 -13.57
CA LEU A 23 17.09 -15.96 -12.15
C LEU A 23 15.58 -16.12 -11.89
N ASP A 24 15.25 -17.00 -10.95
CA ASP A 24 13.90 -17.11 -10.39
C ASP A 24 13.77 -16.04 -9.30
N PRO A 25 12.87 -15.04 -9.44
CA PRO A 25 12.79 -13.91 -8.50
C PRO A 25 12.26 -14.31 -7.12
N LEU A 26 11.50 -15.40 -7.03
CA LEU A 26 10.91 -15.90 -5.78
C LEU A 26 10.60 -17.39 -5.89
N PRO A 27 10.58 -18.14 -4.77
CA PRO A 27 10.27 -19.55 -4.80
C PRO A 27 8.80 -19.80 -5.13
N SER A 28 8.54 -20.44 -6.28
CA SER A 28 7.19 -20.80 -6.69
C SER A 28 6.59 -21.89 -5.78
N PRO A 29 5.25 -22.04 -5.73
CA PRO A 29 4.59 -23.15 -5.04
C PRO A 29 5.10 -24.53 -5.49
N ALA A 30 5.38 -24.71 -6.78
CA ALA A 30 5.95 -25.96 -7.29
C ALA A 30 7.37 -26.21 -6.77
N ARG A 31 8.15 -25.17 -6.50
CA ARG A 31 9.48 -25.30 -5.90
C ARG A 31 9.39 -25.70 -4.42
N LEU A 32 8.45 -25.13 -3.68
CA LEU A 32 8.15 -25.59 -2.32
C LEU A 32 7.76 -27.06 -2.32
N HIS A 33 6.84 -27.47 -3.19
CA HIS A 33 6.38 -28.84 -3.31
C HIS A 33 7.55 -29.80 -3.62
N ALA A 34 8.40 -29.45 -4.59
CA ALA A 34 9.56 -30.28 -4.96
C ALA A 34 10.57 -30.40 -3.79
N ALA A 35 10.77 -29.35 -3.01
CA ALA A 35 11.63 -29.40 -1.83
C ALA A 35 11.06 -30.31 -0.74
N LEU A 36 9.75 -30.27 -0.52
CA LEU A 36 9.07 -31.18 0.42
C LEU A 36 9.09 -32.64 -0.07
N VAL A 37 8.94 -32.91 -1.38
CA VAL A 37 9.09 -34.25 -1.96
C VAL A 37 10.50 -34.77 -1.72
N CYS A 38 11.52 -33.93 -1.93
CA CYS A 38 12.91 -34.29 -1.70
C CYS A 38 13.15 -34.64 -0.20
N ALA A 39 12.65 -33.85 0.72
CA ALA A 39 12.74 -34.11 2.16
C ALA A 39 12.01 -35.42 2.54
N ALA A 40 10.80 -35.64 2.03
CA ALA A 40 10.02 -36.85 2.30
C ALA A 40 10.68 -38.12 1.76
N ALA A 41 11.38 -38.02 0.62
CA ALA A 41 12.01 -39.18 -0.02
C ALA A 41 13.43 -39.51 0.48
N GLN A 42 14.10 -38.55 1.12
CA GLN A 42 15.52 -38.67 1.55
C GLN A 42 15.73 -38.37 3.04
N GLY A 43 14.76 -37.80 3.71
CA GLY A 43 14.83 -37.45 5.12
C GLY A 43 14.64 -38.63 6.06
N VAL A 44 14.60 -38.34 7.35
CA VAL A 44 14.49 -39.36 8.41
C VAL A 44 13.17 -40.14 8.39
N ARG A 45 12.15 -39.62 7.68
CA ARG A 45 10.83 -40.24 7.55
C ARG A 45 10.69 -41.15 6.33
N ALA A 46 11.67 -41.12 5.44
CA ALA A 46 11.67 -41.98 4.25
C ALA A 46 11.66 -43.44 4.60
N VAL A 47 10.97 -44.25 3.79
CA VAL A 47 10.90 -45.71 3.96
C VAL A 47 11.61 -46.44 2.83
N ALA A 48 12.15 -47.63 3.10
CA ALA A 48 12.83 -48.43 2.10
C ALA A 48 11.87 -48.87 0.98
N ASP A 49 12.35 -48.82 -0.29
CA ASP A 49 11.62 -49.23 -1.48
C ASP A 49 12.63 -49.90 -2.43
N GLY A 50 12.76 -51.23 -2.33
CA GLY A 50 13.83 -51.96 -3.01
C GLY A 50 15.22 -51.53 -2.54
N ASP A 51 16.08 -51.15 -3.48
CA ASP A 51 17.43 -50.61 -3.20
C ASP A 51 17.43 -49.08 -2.95
N GLY A 52 16.23 -48.43 -2.90
CA GLY A 52 16.09 -47.01 -2.72
C GLY A 52 15.20 -46.62 -1.52
N LEU A 53 14.84 -45.37 -1.50
CA LEU A 53 13.95 -44.75 -0.52
C LEU A 53 12.74 -44.11 -1.22
N ARG A 54 11.62 -44.11 -0.53
CA ARG A 54 10.41 -43.36 -0.94
C ARG A 54 9.80 -42.60 0.23
N PRO A 55 8.91 -41.61 -0.02
CA PRO A 55 8.10 -41.02 1.01
C PRO A 55 7.27 -42.08 1.74
N CYS A 56 7.09 -41.95 3.05
CA CYS A 56 6.09 -42.74 3.78
C CYS A 56 4.68 -42.36 3.30
N ASP A 57 3.69 -43.23 3.57
CA ASP A 57 2.34 -43.03 3.03
C ASP A 57 1.69 -41.73 3.56
N ALA A 58 1.90 -41.37 4.82
CA ALA A 58 1.39 -40.15 5.41
C ALA A 58 1.97 -38.89 4.74
N ASP A 59 3.27 -38.88 4.42
CA ASP A 59 3.93 -37.77 3.75
C ASP A 59 3.49 -37.70 2.28
N ARG A 60 3.30 -38.84 1.63
CA ARG A 60 2.78 -38.87 0.25
C ARG A 60 1.36 -38.34 0.17
N ASP A 61 0.48 -38.67 1.11
CA ASP A 61 -0.88 -38.14 1.16
C ASP A 61 -0.88 -36.64 1.41
N ALA A 62 0.01 -36.13 2.25
CA ALA A 62 0.18 -34.70 2.48
C ALA A 62 0.70 -33.95 1.22
N LEU A 63 1.62 -34.53 0.49
CA LEU A 63 2.11 -33.98 -0.78
C LEU A 63 1.03 -33.97 -1.86
N ARG A 64 0.23 -35.04 -1.96
CA ARG A 64 -0.93 -35.10 -2.87
C ARG A 64 -2.03 -34.12 -2.49
N TRP A 65 -2.18 -33.83 -1.20
CA TRP A 65 -3.09 -32.76 -0.77
C TRP A 65 -2.63 -31.40 -1.31
N LEU A 66 -1.34 -31.09 -1.25
CA LEU A 66 -0.79 -29.86 -1.85
C LEU A 66 -0.98 -29.79 -3.38
N GLU A 67 -0.96 -30.90 -4.08
CA GLU A 67 -1.24 -30.97 -5.52
C GLU A 67 -2.71 -30.68 -5.83
N ALA A 68 -3.62 -31.17 -4.99
CA ALA A 68 -5.07 -30.95 -5.14
C ALA A 68 -5.49 -29.54 -4.70
N HIS A 69 -4.69 -28.88 -3.85
CA HIS A 69 -5.00 -27.59 -3.26
C HIS A 69 -3.80 -26.65 -3.44
N PRO A 70 -3.63 -26.03 -4.63
CA PRO A 70 -2.63 -24.97 -4.80
C PRO A 70 -2.86 -23.86 -3.78
N PRO A 71 -1.83 -23.17 -3.28
CA PRO A 71 -2.00 -22.08 -2.33
C PRO A 71 -2.99 -21.02 -2.84
N ASP A 72 -3.92 -20.62 -2.00
CA ASP A 72 -4.88 -19.53 -2.32
C ASP A 72 -4.20 -18.16 -2.27
N GLY A 73 -3.05 -18.08 -1.59
CA GLY A 73 -2.28 -16.86 -1.51
C GLY A 73 -0.80 -17.09 -1.26
N ILE A 74 -0.03 -16.05 -1.54
CA ILE A 74 1.41 -16.00 -1.25
C ILE A 74 1.77 -14.71 -0.54
N ALA A 75 2.68 -14.78 0.41
CA ALA A 75 3.32 -13.61 0.99
C ALA A 75 4.70 -13.44 0.36
N VAL A 76 4.88 -12.34 -0.36
CA VAL A 76 6.15 -11.97 -0.98
C VAL A 76 6.76 -10.85 -0.16
N PRO A 77 7.93 -11.06 0.49
CA PRO A 77 8.61 -10.01 1.23
C PRO A 77 9.19 -8.95 0.29
N GLU A 78 9.73 -7.89 0.84
CA GLU A 78 10.51 -6.93 0.09
C GLU A 78 11.75 -7.62 -0.51
N THR A 79 11.92 -7.50 -1.83
CA THR A 79 13.02 -8.15 -2.56
C THR A 79 13.76 -7.14 -3.41
N LEU A 80 15.08 -7.28 -3.48
CA LEU A 80 15.94 -6.50 -4.35
C LEU A 80 16.76 -7.44 -5.23
N PRO A 81 16.49 -7.49 -6.56
CA PRO A 81 17.29 -8.27 -7.47
C PRO A 81 18.73 -7.72 -7.51
N ASN A 82 19.70 -8.60 -7.34
CA ASN A 82 21.10 -8.22 -7.52
C ASN A 82 21.45 -8.30 -9.02
N GLY A 83 21.49 -7.17 -9.69
CA GLY A 83 21.69 -7.06 -11.15
C GLY A 83 23.14 -7.17 -11.64
N GLY A 84 24.09 -7.55 -10.79
CA GLY A 84 25.50 -7.65 -11.16
C GLY A 84 25.87 -9.03 -11.71
N ALA A 85 26.34 -9.12 -12.95
CA ALA A 85 27.05 -10.28 -13.45
C ALA A 85 28.48 -10.29 -12.90
N ALA A 86 28.70 -10.93 -11.75
CA ALA A 86 30.04 -11.14 -11.22
C ALA A 86 30.60 -12.48 -11.73
N THR A 87 31.88 -12.50 -12.11
CA THR A 87 32.59 -13.74 -12.42
C THR A 87 33.40 -14.18 -11.21
N ALA A 88 33.03 -15.32 -10.64
CA ALA A 88 33.81 -15.95 -9.59
C ALA A 88 34.87 -16.86 -10.20
N TYR A 89 36.11 -16.69 -9.79
CA TYR A 89 37.20 -17.56 -10.22
C TYR A 89 37.39 -18.69 -9.21
N ARG A 90 37.22 -19.92 -9.67
CA ARG A 90 37.41 -21.12 -8.84
C ARG A 90 38.62 -21.93 -9.34
N LYS A 91 39.40 -22.48 -8.41
CA LYS A 91 40.43 -23.44 -8.74
C LYS A 91 39.76 -24.79 -9.08
N GLU A 92 39.93 -25.26 -10.29
CA GLU A 92 39.41 -26.57 -10.74
C GLU A 92 40.49 -27.67 -10.72
N GLY A 93 41.42 -27.60 -9.79
CA GLY A 93 42.46 -28.59 -9.62
C GLY A 93 43.76 -28.28 -10.38
N LEU A 94 44.63 -29.26 -10.42
CA LEU A 94 45.92 -29.19 -11.05
C LEU A 94 45.84 -29.88 -12.43
N VAL A 95 46.22 -29.17 -13.48
CA VAL A 95 46.27 -29.72 -14.84
C VAL A 95 47.72 -30.03 -15.19
N VAL A 96 47.99 -31.29 -15.56
CA VAL A 96 49.26 -31.68 -16.16
C VAL A 96 49.23 -31.26 -17.63
N LYS A 97 50.08 -30.29 -18.01
CA LYS A 97 50.28 -29.96 -19.40
C LYS A 97 51.41 -30.82 -19.96
N GLU A 98 51.11 -31.58 -21.00
CA GLU A 98 52.15 -32.34 -21.73
C GLU A 98 53.25 -31.37 -22.20
N GLY A 99 54.48 -31.62 -21.76
CA GLY A 99 55.70 -30.98 -22.27
C GLY A 99 56.24 -29.76 -21.56
N ARG A 100 55.58 -29.21 -20.51
CA ARG A 100 56.13 -28.08 -19.73
C ARG A 100 55.63 -28.11 -18.28
N SER A 101 56.57 -27.93 -17.35
CA SER A 101 56.41 -27.86 -15.91
C SER A 101 55.10 -28.45 -15.31
N PRO A 102 55.18 -29.45 -14.48
CA PRO A 102 54.15 -30.49 -14.38
C PRO A 102 52.84 -30.11 -13.76
N LEU A 103 52.69 -28.96 -13.13
CA LEU A 103 51.48 -28.63 -12.39
C LEU A 103 51.14 -27.13 -12.54
N SER A 104 50.07 -26.78 -13.24
CA SER A 104 49.51 -25.43 -13.21
C SER A 104 48.12 -25.46 -12.60
N GLU A 105 47.86 -24.55 -11.69
CA GLU A 105 46.50 -24.35 -11.17
C GLU A 105 45.60 -23.87 -12.31
N LYS A 106 44.49 -24.58 -12.52
CA LYS A 106 43.47 -24.17 -13.49
C LYS A 106 42.45 -23.28 -12.76
N LEU A 107 42.54 -22.00 -13.05
CA LEU A 107 41.53 -21.04 -12.66
C LEU A 107 40.45 -20.97 -13.75
N VAL A 108 39.21 -21.28 -13.39
CA VAL A 108 38.08 -21.17 -14.30
C VAL A 108 37.14 -20.09 -13.76
N GLY A 109 36.89 -19.09 -14.62
CA GLY A 109 35.85 -18.09 -14.35
C GLY A 109 34.45 -18.71 -14.57
N LYS A 110 33.66 -18.75 -13.53
CA LYS A 110 32.25 -19.12 -13.63
C LYS A 110 31.41 -17.90 -13.29
N PRO A 111 30.32 -17.63 -14.04
CA PRO A 111 29.41 -16.60 -13.63
C PRO A 111 28.91 -16.88 -12.22
N ALA A 112 29.07 -15.92 -11.33
CA ALA A 112 28.48 -16.03 -10.01
C ALA A 112 26.97 -15.89 -10.21
N VAL A 113 26.22 -16.89 -9.77
CA VAL A 113 24.76 -16.84 -9.80
C VAL A 113 24.33 -15.67 -8.92
N THR A 114 23.75 -14.67 -9.53
CA THR A 114 23.17 -13.55 -8.83
C THR A 114 21.91 -14.03 -8.12
N GLY A 115 21.73 -13.63 -6.88
CA GLY A 115 20.55 -13.94 -6.08
C GLY A 115 19.66 -12.72 -5.93
N VAL A 116 18.56 -12.90 -5.24
CA VAL A 116 17.65 -11.85 -4.81
C VAL A 116 17.87 -11.61 -3.33
N ALA A 117 18.18 -10.39 -2.93
CA ALA A 117 18.20 -10.02 -1.52
C ALA A 117 16.76 -9.99 -0.98
N VAL A 118 16.54 -10.55 0.19
CA VAL A 118 15.20 -10.76 0.78
C VAL A 118 15.16 -10.14 2.17
N ALA A 119 14.25 -9.20 2.38
CA ALA A 119 13.98 -8.60 3.69
C ALA A 119 12.64 -9.13 4.21
N GLY A 120 12.66 -10.27 4.90
CA GLY A 120 11.46 -10.88 5.46
C GLY A 120 11.32 -12.36 5.13
N ARG A 121 10.07 -12.85 5.07
CA ARG A 121 9.73 -14.26 4.92
C ARG A 121 8.82 -14.45 3.71
N PHE A 122 9.03 -15.53 2.97
CA PHE A 122 8.03 -16.04 2.02
C PHE A 122 6.99 -16.87 2.76
N ALA A 123 5.74 -16.85 2.27
CA ALA A 123 4.75 -17.79 2.77
C ALA A 123 3.78 -18.20 1.65
N TRP A 124 3.26 -19.42 1.77
CA TRP A 124 2.18 -19.96 0.96
C TRP A 124 1.01 -20.22 1.90
N THR A 125 -0.15 -19.69 1.58
CA THR A 125 -1.32 -19.67 2.46
C THR A 125 -2.49 -20.40 1.84
N TRP A 126 -3.27 -21.09 2.66
CA TRP A 126 -4.50 -21.79 2.28
C TRP A 126 -5.65 -21.24 3.10
N GLU A 127 -6.78 -20.95 2.46
CA GLU A 127 -8.00 -20.48 3.16
C GLU A 127 -8.67 -21.63 3.91
N GLN A 128 -8.56 -22.84 3.34
CA GLN A 128 -9.03 -24.07 3.98
C GLN A 128 -7.88 -24.74 4.72
N ASP A 129 -8.07 -24.99 6.02
CA ASP A 129 -7.12 -25.77 6.79
C ASP A 129 -7.04 -27.23 6.27
N PRO A 130 -5.84 -27.81 6.11
CA PRO A 130 -5.71 -29.21 5.74
C PRO A 130 -6.25 -30.12 6.85
N PRO A 131 -6.68 -31.37 6.52
CA PRO A 131 -6.99 -32.37 7.53
C PRO A 131 -5.84 -32.57 8.52
N GLU A 132 -6.16 -32.82 9.79
CA GLU A 132 -5.16 -32.96 10.87
C GLU A 132 -3.98 -33.86 10.52
N PRO A 133 -4.15 -35.08 9.94
CA PRO A 133 -3.02 -35.93 9.55
C PRO A 133 -2.10 -35.26 8.51
N VAL A 134 -2.66 -34.49 7.56
CA VAL A 134 -1.94 -33.76 6.54
C VAL A 134 -1.16 -32.59 7.15
N ALA A 135 -1.80 -31.83 8.04
CA ALA A 135 -1.17 -30.72 8.75
C ALA A 135 0.03 -31.23 9.60
N ALA A 136 -0.16 -32.33 10.30
CA ALA A 136 0.89 -32.96 11.12
C ALA A 136 2.06 -33.44 10.25
N ALA A 137 1.80 -34.09 9.11
CA ALA A 137 2.83 -34.55 8.18
C ALA A 137 3.61 -33.36 7.59
N LEU A 138 2.93 -32.30 7.12
CA LEU A 138 3.58 -31.08 6.60
C LEU A 138 4.40 -30.37 7.69
N GLY A 139 3.88 -30.33 8.92
CA GLY A 139 4.61 -29.78 10.07
C GLY A 139 5.89 -30.53 10.38
N ALA A 140 5.91 -31.86 10.19
CA ALA A 140 7.09 -32.69 10.39
C ALA A 140 8.07 -32.61 9.22
N LEU A 141 7.61 -32.42 7.97
CA LEU A 141 8.47 -32.29 6.78
C LEU A 141 9.16 -30.93 6.66
N CYS A 142 8.49 -29.86 7.05
CA CYS A 142 9.04 -28.50 6.88
C CYS A 142 10.44 -28.34 7.47
N PRO A 143 10.76 -28.77 8.70
CA PRO A 143 12.10 -28.63 9.28
C PRO A 143 13.18 -29.42 8.54
N GLU A 144 12.83 -30.45 7.75
CA GLU A 144 13.77 -31.28 7.01
C GLU A 144 14.21 -30.66 5.66
N VAL A 145 13.57 -29.52 5.24
CA VAL A 145 13.95 -28.81 4.02
C VAL A 145 15.11 -27.85 4.31
N PRO A 146 16.35 -28.16 3.82
CA PRO A 146 17.53 -27.37 4.16
C PRO A 146 17.64 -26.06 3.34
N TYR A 147 17.10 -26.01 2.13
CA TYR A 147 17.17 -24.84 1.24
C TYR A 147 16.02 -24.83 0.24
N LEU A 148 15.72 -23.64 -0.28
CA LEU A 148 14.85 -23.43 -1.45
C LEU A 148 15.66 -22.81 -2.59
N GLY A 149 15.58 -23.42 -3.79
CA GLY A 149 16.41 -23.03 -4.93
C GLY A 149 17.74 -23.76 -4.97
N THR A 150 18.84 -23.03 -4.85
CA THR A 150 20.18 -23.62 -4.76
C THR A 150 20.60 -23.86 -3.31
N SER A 151 21.61 -24.69 -3.07
CA SER A 151 22.19 -24.93 -1.74
C SER A 151 22.74 -23.65 -1.05
N GLU A 152 22.92 -22.58 -1.82
CA GLU A 152 23.34 -21.27 -1.31
C GLU A 152 22.17 -20.43 -0.74
N SER A 153 20.95 -20.97 -0.73
CA SER A 153 19.75 -20.35 -0.18
C SER A 153 19.17 -21.18 0.99
N PRO A 154 19.90 -21.33 2.10
CA PRO A 154 19.40 -22.06 3.24
C PRO A 154 18.17 -21.37 3.82
N VAL A 155 17.17 -22.17 4.21
CA VAL A 155 15.91 -21.68 4.75
C VAL A 155 15.53 -22.44 6.03
N ARG A 156 14.68 -21.80 6.81
CA ARG A 156 13.87 -22.46 7.84
C ARG A 156 12.43 -22.48 7.37
N LEU A 157 11.90 -23.67 7.10
CA LEU A 157 10.48 -23.85 6.85
C LEU A 157 9.75 -24.21 8.13
N ALA A 158 8.54 -23.68 8.29
CA ALA A 158 7.65 -24.04 9.39
C ALA A 158 6.19 -23.80 8.99
N VAL A 159 5.28 -24.57 9.58
CA VAL A 159 3.85 -24.24 9.56
C VAL A 159 3.61 -23.12 10.56
N ALA A 160 3.09 -22.00 10.11
CA ALA A 160 2.81 -20.81 10.94
C ALA A 160 1.74 -19.94 10.26
N ALA A 161 1.13 -19.02 11.00
CA ALA A 161 0.21 -18.06 10.41
C ALA A 161 0.94 -17.00 9.58
N ALA A 162 0.37 -16.65 8.42
CA ALA A 162 0.86 -15.58 7.56
C ALA A 162 -0.31 -14.94 6.80
N ASP A 163 -0.18 -13.64 6.52
CA ASP A 163 -1.14 -12.92 5.68
C ASP A 163 -0.58 -12.84 4.24
N PRO A 164 -1.36 -13.21 3.21
CA PRO A 164 -0.91 -13.16 1.84
C PRO A 164 -0.83 -11.72 1.33
N THR A 165 0.20 -11.41 0.55
CA THR A 165 0.32 -10.15 -0.21
C THR A 165 -0.28 -10.26 -1.61
N HIS A 166 -0.40 -11.48 -2.14
CA HIS A 166 -0.99 -11.79 -3.44
C HIS A 166 -1.93 -12.99 -3.27
N ARG A 167 -3.03 -13.00 -4.03
CA ARG A 167 -4.02 -14.09 -4.04
C ARG A 167 -4.06 -14.75 -5.40
N LEU A 168 -4.33 -16.05 -5.42
CA LEU A 168 -4.54 -16.82 -6.65
C LEU A 168 -5.79 -16.29 -7.34
N ASP A 169 -5.60 -15.79 -8.55
CA ASP A 169 -6.68 -15.38 -9.45
C ASP A 169 -7.07 -16.61 -10.31
N ARG A 170 -8.19 -17.22 -9.97
CA ARG A 170 -8.70 -18.42 -10.65
C ARG A 170 -9.37 -18.10 -11.98
N ASP A 171 -9.76 -16.83 -12.19
CA ASP A 171 -10.42 -16.34 -13.40
C ASP A 171 -9.43 -15.63 -14.34
N ALA A 172 -8.14 -15.65 -14.01
CA ALA A 172 -7.11 -15.03 -14.83
C ALA A 172 -7.02 -15.67 -16.22
N ASP A 173 -6.95 -14.82 -17.23
CA ASP A 173 -6.73 -15.20 -18.62
C ASP A 173 -5.44 -14.55 -19.17
N LEU A 174 -5.17 -14.74 -20.45
CA LEU A 174 -4.00 -14.15 -21.14
C LEU A 174 -4.01 -12.62 -21.18
N PHE A 175 -5.15 -11.98 -20.95
CA PHE A 175 -5.33 -10.52 -20.96
C PHE A 175 -5.44 -9.92 -19.57
N THR A 176 -5.45 -10.77 -18.52
CA THR A 176 -5.50 -10.31 -17.13
C THR A 176 -4.23 -9.50 -16.82
N GLY A 177 -4.42 -8.31 -16.28
CA GLY A 177 -3.39 -7.31 -16.06
C GLY A 177 -2.24 -7.73 -15.11
N GLU A 178 -1.91 -6.92 -14.13
CA GLU A 178 -0.78 -7.12 -13.23
C GLU A 178 -0.90 -8.37 -12.34
N GLY A 179 0.18 -9.15 -12.24
CA GLY A 179 0.25 -10.34 -11.40
C GLY A 179 1.58 -11.07 -11.53
N LEU A 180 1.77 -12.10 -10.71
CA LEU A 180 2.92 -12.99 -10.73
C LEU A 180 2.49 -14.35 -11.30
N ASP A 181 3.05 -14.74 -12.43
CA ASP A 181 2.83 -16.08 -12.99
C ASP A 181 3.82 -17.06 -12.35
N LEU A 182 3.33 -17.95 -11.52
CA LEU A 182 4.12 -18.91 -10.79
C LEU A 182 3.70 -20.34 -11.11
N THR A 183 4.68 -21.24 -11.21
CA THR A 183 4.36 -22.65 -11.34
C THR A 183 3.79 -23.21 -10.04
N VAL A 184 2.69 -23.95 -10.16
CA VAL A 184 2.05 -24.70 -9.08
C VAL A 184 2.15 -26.20 -9.38
N ALA A 185 2.27 -27.02 -8.34
CA ALA A 185 2.17 -28.47 -8.47
C ALA A 185 0.69 -28.85 -8.59
N THR A 186 0.40 -29.77 -9.50
CA THR A 186 -0.94 -30.33 -9.71
C THR A 186 -0.93 -31.84 -9.64
N SER A 187 -2.07 -32.47 -9.67
CA SER A 187 -2.24 -33.92 -9.50
C SER A 187 -1.25 -34.75 -10.35
N GLY A 188 -0.60 -35.70 -9.72
CA GLY A 188 0.40 -36.58 -10.34
C GLY A 188 1.83 -36.08 -10.29
N ARG A 189 2.10 -34.91 -9.66
CA ARG A 189 3.46 -34.37 -9.58
C ARG A 189 4.41 -35.26 -8.78
N VAL A 190 4.00 -35.78 -7.61
CA VAL A 190 4.79 -36.70 -6.80
C VAL A 190 5.16 -37.93 -7.62
N ASP A 191 4.17 -38.56 -8.26
CA ASP A 191 4.37 -39.79 -9.05
C ASP A 191 5.35 -39.56 -10.23
N ALA A 192 5.23 -38.40 -10.90
CA ALA A 192 6.14 -38.03 -11.99
C ALA A 192 7.58 -37.80 -11.50
N LEU A 193 7.77 -37.17 -10.34
CA LEU A 193 9.10 -36.96 -9.75
C LEU A 193 9.72 -38.29 -9.30
N GLU A 194 8.93 -39.20 -8.69
CA GLU A 194 9.40 -40.53 -8.31
C GLU A 194 9.78 -41.39 -9.51
N ALA A 195 8.99 -41.34 -10.60
CA ALA A 195 9.31 -42.05 -11.84
C ALA A 195 10.64 -41.57 -12.45
N ALA A 196 10.80 -40.24 -12.55
CA ALA A 196 12.04 -39.64 -13.05
C ALA A 196 13.25 -39.98 -12.17
N HIS A 197 13.06 -40.01 -10.84
CA HIS A 197 14.12 -40.43 -9.93
C HIS A 197 14.52 -41.87 -10.15
N ARG A 198 13.57 -42.79 -10.29
CA ARG A 198 13.85 -44.21 -10.58
C ARG A 198 14.60 -44.38 -11.90
N GLU A 199 14.23 -43.70 -12.94
CA GLU A 199 14.93 -43.74 -14.24
C GLU A 199 16.39 -43.26 -14.12
N THR A 200 16.64 -42.20 -13.35
CA THR A 200 17.98 -41.66 -13.18
C THR A 200 18.83 -42.44 -12.19
N SER A 201 18.24 -43.07 -11.19
CA SER A 201 18.97 -43.87 -10.20
C SER A 201 19.46 -45.21 -10.73
N VAL A 202 18.86 -45.74 -11.79
CA VAL A 202 19.32 -46.98 -12.49
C VAL A 202 20.55 -46.70 -13.39
N ALA A 203 20.83 -45.42 -13.72
CA ALA A 203 22.07 -45.08 -14.40
C ALA A 203 23.26 -45.47 -13.52
N PRO A 204 24.26 -46.19 -14.07
CA PRO A 204 25.37 -46.67 -13.26
C PRO A 204 26.02 -45.49 -12.53
N LEU A 205 26.12 -45.62 -11.20
CA LEU A 205 26.96 -44.73 -10.39
C LEU A 205 28.29 -44.59 -11.13
N LEU A 206 28.73 -43.36 -11.35
CA LEU A 206 29.99 -43.03 -12.00
C LEU A 206 31.08 -43.99 -11.49
N ARG A 207 31.46 -44.96 -12.31
CA ARG A 207 32.55 -45.85 -11.96
C ARG A 207 33.81 -45.02 -11.81
N ALA A 208 34.69 -45.41 -10.92
CA ALA A 208 35.97 -44.73 -10.69
C ALA A 208 36.79 -44.53 -12.00
N ASP A 209 36.49 -45.30 -13.06
CA ASP A 209 37.09 -45.22 -14.37
C ASP A 209 36.49 -44.17 -15.33
N ALA A 210 35.47 -43.45 -14.93
CA ALA A 210 34.81 -42.45 -15.78
C ALA A 210 35.69 -41.23 -16.11
N HIS A 211 36.89 -41.15 -15.56
CA HIS A 211 37.90 -40.15 -15.96
C HIS A 211 38.39 -40.26 -17.41
N ARG A 212 38.06 -41.35 -18.09
CA ARG A 212 38.52 -41.62 -19.48
C ARG A 212 37.41 -41.51 -20.52
N SER A 213 36.13 -41.42 -20.17
CA SER A 213 35.08 -41.27 -21.16
C SER A 213 34.76 -39.79 -21.38
N SER A 214 34.89 -39.35 -22.61
CA SER A 214 34.42 -38.03 -23.08
C SER A 214 32.89 -37.94 -23.19
N GLU A 215 32.16 -38.88 -22.64
CA GLU A 215 30.71 -38.88 -22.61
C GLU A 215 30.25 -37.74 -21.68
N LYS A 216 29.70 -36.73 -22.30
CA LYS A 216 28.97 -35.69 -21.59
C LYS A 216 27.81 -36.37 -20.86
N THR A 217 27.87 -36.41 -19.54
CA THR A 217 26.71 -36.75 -18.71
C THR A 217 25.59 -35.80 -19.08
N THR A 218 24.59 -36.31 -19.76
CA THR A 218 23.38 -35.51 -20.08
C THR A 218 22.68 -35.23 -18.77
N ALA A 219 22.45 -33.96 -18.47
CA ALA A 219 21.65 -33.62 -17.30
C ALA A 219 20.26 -34.28 -17.40
N PRO A 220 19.73 -34.84 -16.31
CA PRO A 220 18.42 -35.44 -16.35
C PRO A 220 17.39 -34.45 -16.88
N PRO A 221 16.42 -34.89 -17.67
CA PRO A 221 15.40 -34.00 -18.24
C PRO A 221 14.62 -33.32 -17.10
N VAL A 222 14.27 -32.07 -17.32
CA VAL A 222 13.40 -31.36 -16.40
C VAL A 222 12.01 -31.95 -16.46
N VAL A 223 11.49 -32.46 -15.35
CA VAL A 223 10.14 -33.02 -15.27
C VAL A 223 9.13 -31.90 -15.26
N THR A 224 8.29 -31.82 -16.28
CA THR A 224 7.22 -30.82 -16.42
C THR A 224 5.82 -31.37 -16.10
N ALA A 225 5.66 -32.69 -16.05
CA ALA A 225 4.39 -33.32 -15.70
C ALA A 225 3.91 -32.89 -14.31
N GLY A 226 2.62 -32.63 -14.15
CA GLY A 226 2.02 -32.14 -12.91
C GLY A 226 2.42 -30.71 -12.53
N LEU A 227 2.72 -29.86 -13.53
CA LEU A 227 2.96 -28.43 -13.33
C LEU A 227 1.99 -27.62 -14.19
N GLU A 228 1.42 -26.59 -13.56
CA GLU A 228 0.57 -25.58 -14.22
C GLU A 228 1.05 -24.19 -13.81
N LEU A 229 0.54 -23.16 -14.52
CA LEU A 229 0.76 -21.76 -14.14
C LEU A 229 -0.43 -21.27 -13.32
N GLY A 230 -0.15 -20.78 -12.14
CA GLY A 230 -1.09 -20.03 -11.33
C GLY A 230 -0.74 -18.56 -11.34
N ARG A 231 -1.73 -17.69 -11.55
CA ARG A 231 -1.56 -16.25 -11.48
C ARG A 231 -1.90 -15.73 -10.09
N TYR A 232 -0.95 -15.06 -9.47
CA TYR A 232 -1.12 -14.46 -8.16
C TYR A 232 -1.14 -12.94 -8.29
N ALA A 233 -2.31 -12.33 -8.08
CA ALA A 233 -2.51 -10.88 -8.16
C ALA A 233 -2.51 -10.23 -6.77
N ARG A 234 -2.05 -9.01 -6.69
CA ARG A 234 -2.28 -8.21 -5.49
C ARG A 234 -3.76 -7.91 -5.39
N PRO A 235 -4.38 -8.08 -4.20
CA PRO A 235 -5.75 -7.61 -4.00
C PRO A 235 -5.82 -6.13 -4.39
N GLU A 236 -6.81 -5.77 -5.18
CA GLU A 236 -7.06 -4.36 -5.42
C GLU A 236 -7.24 -3.65 -4.08
N PRO A 237 -6.54 -2.55 -3.84
CA PRO A 237 -6.80 -1.77 -2.64
C PRO A 237 -8.28 -1.37 -2.66
N PRO A 238 -8.98 -1.42 -1.52
CA PRO A 238 -10.36 -0.96 -1.47
C PRO A 238 -10.42 0.44 -2.08
N PRO A 239 -11.47 0.76 -2.85
CA PRO A 239 -11.60 2.07 -3.47
C PRO A 239 -11.40 3.15 -2.39
N PRO A 240 -10.65 4.20 -2.68
CA PRO A 240 -10.39 5.24 -1.70
C PRO A 240 -11.73 5.79 -1.18
N PRO A 241 -11.84 6.05 0.12
CA PRO A 241 -13.07 6.60 0.67
C PRO A 241 -13.45 7.88 -0.08
N PRO A 242 -14.72 8.10 -0.34
CA PRO A 242 -15.18 9.24 -1.12
C PRO A 242 -14.75 10.56 -0.46
N THR A 243 -14.08 11.40 -1.25
CA THR A 243 -13.60 12.70 -0.78
C THR A 243 -14.70 13.77 -0.85
N PRO A 244 -14.74 14.73 0.08
CA PRO A 244 -15.69 15.84 0.06
C PRO A 244 -15.52 16.77 -1.14
N TRP A 245 -14.30 16.85 -1.67
CA TRP A 245 -13.93 17.58 -2.89
C TRP A 245 -13.27 16.60 -3.85
N THR A 246 -13.65 16.67 -5.13
CA THR A 246 -13.15 15.73 -6.15
C THR A 246 -11.85 16.20 -6.79
N SER A 247 -11.72 17.52 -7.00
CA SER A 247 -10.53 18.09 -7.62
C SER A 247 -10.17 19.45 -7.02
N VAL A 248 -8.96 19.87 -7.29
CA VAL A 248 -8.37 21.14 -6.85
C VAL A 248 -7.83 21.87 -8.06
N LEU A 249 -8.30 23.10 -8.26
CA LEU A 249 -7.68 24.03 -9.18
C LEU A 249 -6.61 24.81 -8.42
N LEU A 250 -5.35 24.54 -8.73
CA LEU A 250 -4.20 25.04 -8.00
C LEU A 250 -3.48 26.13 -8.80
N PHE A 251 -3.35 27.30 -8.21
CA PHE A 251 -2.74 28.47 -8.80
C PHE A 251 -1.45 28.82 -8.06
N GLN A 252 -0.35 28.97 -8.74
CA GLN A 252 0.82 29.59 -8.13
C GLN A 252 0.54 31.08 -7.92
N VAL A 253 0.86 31.61 -6.74
CA VAL A 253 0.70 33.02 -6.40
C VAL A 253 2.05 33.72 -6.34
N ASP A 254 2.09 35.01 -6.64
CA ASP A 254 3.29 35.84 -6.75
C ASP A 254 3.93 36.19 -5.40
N ARG A 255 3.21 35.93 -4.30
CA ARG A 255 3.71 36.20 -2.94
C ARG A 255 3.03 35.32 -1.89
N PRO A 256 3.68 35.08 -0.75
CA PRO A 256 3.07 34.37 0.36
C PRO A 256 1.92 35.18 0.99
N ILE A 257 0.83 34.49 1.34
CA ILE A 257 -0.31 35.07 2.05
C ILE A 257 -0.19 34.77 3.53
N PRO A 258 -0.03 35.78 4.39
CA PRO A 258 0.09 35.58 5.83
C PRO A 258 -1.11 34.81 6.41
N PRO A 259 -0.92 33.88 7.33
CA PRO A 259 -1.97 33.02 7.89
C PRO A 259 -3.17 33.81 8.42
N GLN A 260 -2.95 34.91 9.10
CA GLN A 260 -3.98 35.78 9.68
C GLN A 260 -4.79 36.58 8.65
N LEU A 261 -4.36 36.64 7.39
CA LEU A 261 -5.03 37.34 6.31
C LEU A 261 -5.72 36.39 5.31
N ARG A 262 -5.54 35.06 5.46
CA ARG A 262 -6.06 34.07 4.50
C ARG A 262 -7.57 34.20 4.28
N VAL A 263 -8.36 34.40 5.34
CA VAL A 263 -9.82 34.57 5.20
C VAL A 263 -10.14 35.83 4.39
N GLN A 264 -9.48 36.95 4.64
CA GLN A 264 -9.69 38.20 3.89
C GLN A 264 -9.33 38.02 2.40
N TYR A 265 -8.23 37.35 2.10
CA TYR A 265 -7.83 37.08 0.72
C TYR A 265 -8.77 36.06 0.06
N ALA A 266 -9.24 35.04 0.75
CA ALA A 266 -10.21 34.07 0.24
C ALA A 266 -11.54 34.73 -0.13
N VAL A 267 -12.01 35.68 0.68
CA VAL A 267 -13.20 36.50 0.37
C VAL A 267 -12.99 37.34 -0.89
N GLY A 268 -11.77 37.88 -1.09
CA GLY A 268 -11.41 38.60 -2.32
C GLY A 268 -11.45 37.69 -3.54
N VAL A 269 -10.85 36.49 -3.45
CA VAL A 269 -10.91 35.47 -4.51
C VAL A 269 -12.34 35.07 -4.82
N HIS A 270 -13.15 34.78 -3.79
CA HIS A 270 -14.55 34.43 -3.94
C HIS A 270 -15.33 35.52 -4.72
N ARG A 271 -15.19 36.78 -4.33
CA ARG A 271 -15.83 37.90 -5.03
C ARG A 271 -15.36 38.04 -6.47
N ALA A 272 -14.06 37.84 -6.72
CA ALA A 272 -13.49 37.88 -8.08
C ALA A 272 -14.08 36.77 -8.95
N LEU A 273 -14.18 35.54 -8.43
CA LEU A 273 -14.75 34.40 -9.15
C LEU A 273 -16.26 34.61 -9.44
N VAL A 274 -17.05 35.02 -8.46
CA VAL A 274 -18.47 35.33 -8.67
C VAL A 274 -18.65 36.41 -9.75
N LYS A 275 -17.83 37.46 -9.72
CA LYS A 275 -17.87 38.52 -10.76
C LYS A 275 -17.46 37.98 -12.15
N LEU A 276 -16.51 37.06 -12.23
CA LEU A 276 -16.06 36.49 -13.51
C LEU A 276 -17.10 35.55 -14.12
N VAL A 277 -17.88 34.84 -13.29
CA VAL A 277 -19.01 34.01 -13.75
C VAL A 277 -20.18 34.93 -14.16
N GLY A 278 -20.49 35.96 -13.40
CA GLY A 278 -21.59 36.87 -13.64
C GLY A 278 -22.89 36.40 -13.00
N ASP A 279 -24.03 36.81 -13.57
CA ASP A 279 -25.37 36.59 -12.99
C ASP A 279 -25.77 35.12 -12.88
N GLY A 280 -25.12 34.24 -13.67
CA GLY A 280 -25.30 32.79 -13.60
C GLY A 280 -24.39 32.08 -12.59
N ALA A 281 -23.80 32.80 -11.61
CA ALA A 281 -22.89 32.20 -10.65
C ALA A 281 -23.58 31.10 -9.79
N PRO A 282 -23.11 29.85 -9.82
CA PRO A 282 -23.81 28.74 -9.20
C PRO A 282 -23.78 28.82 -7.66
N ALA A 283 -24.83 28.27 -7.02
CA ALA A 283 -25.00 28.27 -5.57
C ALA A 283 -23.80 27.59 -4.85
N VAL A 284 -23.19 26.61 -5.48
CA VAL A 284 -22.00 25.93 -4.96
C VAL A 284 -20.77 26.84 -4.85
N LEU A 285 -20.71 27.91 -5.65
CA LEU A 285 -19.70 28.95 -5.55
C LEU A 285 -20.16 30.09 -4.63
N THR A 286 -21.38 30.64 -4.83
CA THR A 286 -21.89 31.80 -4.08
C THR A 286 -22.22 31.45 -2.63
N GLY A 287 -22.69 30.22 -2.36
CA GLY A 287 -23.23 29.78 -1.09
C GLY A 287 -24.68 30.26 -0.85
N ASP A 288 -25.33 30.80 -1.87
CA ASP A 288 -26.74 31.26 -1.82
C ASP A 288 -27.63 30.19 -2.46
N TYR A 289 -28.41 29.51 -1.63
CA TYR A 289 -29.31 28.43 -2.03
C TYR A 289 -30.75 28.87 -1.83
N GLU A 290 -31.63 28.52 -2.75
CA GLU A 290 -33.06 28.79 -2.66
C GLU A 290 -33.66 28.21 -1.38
N LYS A 291 -34.72 28.89 -0.88
CA LYS A 291 -35.42 28.40 0.31
C LYS A 291 -36.09 27.05 0.02
N GLY A 292 -35.83 26.09 0.91
CA GLY A 292 -36.39 24.72 0.78
C GLY A 292 -35.50 23.74 0.09
N VAL A 293 -34.46 24.16 -0.62
CA VAL A 293 -33.47 23.28 -1.21
C VAL A 293 -32.47 22.80 -0.13
N PRO A 294 -32.24 21.51 0.02
CA PRO A 294 -31.22 20.98 0.93
C PRO A 294 -29.83 21.53 0.58
N ARG A 295 -29.19 22.17 1.54
CA ARG A 295 -27.82 22.65 1.35
C ARG A 295 -26.83 21.51 1.36
N PRO A 296 -25.91 21.42 0.38
CA PRO A 296 -24.85 20.42 0.37
C PRO A 296 -23.94 20.55 1.59
N SER A 297 -23.22 19.50 1.91
CA SER A 297 -22.24 19.49 3.02
C SER A 297 -21.11 20.45 2.77
N ASN A 298 -20.65 20.46 1.54
CA ASN A 298 -19.51 21.22 1.10
C ASN A 298 -19.85 22.03 -0.16
N ARG A 299 -19.18 23.13 -0.30
CA ARG A 299 -19.20 24.00 -1.47
C ARG A 299 -17.76 24.27 -1.89
N CYS A 300 -17.54 25.05 -2.93
CA CYS A 300 -16.20 25.49 -3.31
C CYS A 300 -15.46 26.04 -2.09
N ALA A 301 -14.24 25.54 -1.88
CA ALA A 301 -13.41 25.97 -0.76
C ALA A 301 -12.13 26.61 -1.30
N ILE A 302 -11.83 27.81 -0.82
CA ILE A 302 -10.66 28.59 -1.19
C ILE A 302 -9.65 28.45 -0.08
N GLN A 303 -8.45 27.92 -0.38
CA GLN A 303 -7.40 27.67 0.59
C GLN A 303 -6.08 28.26 0.10
N PHE A 304 -5.16 28.51 1.00
CA PHE A 304 -3.81 28.98 0.70
C PHE A 304 -2.78 27.99 1.27
N LEU A 305 -1.85 27.57 0.42
CA LEU A 305 -0.76 26.70 0.79
C LEU A 305 0.54 27.49 0.93
N GLY A 306 1.42 27.00 1.78
CA GLY A 306 2.74 27.56 2.01
C GLY A 306 3.70 27.38 0.83
N PRO A 307 4.97 27.75 1.01
CA PRO A 307 5.98 27.73 -0.06
C PRO A 307 6.29 26.32 -0.61
N ASP A 308 5.99 25.27 0.15
CA ASP A 308 6.21 23.88 -0.22
C ASP A 308 4.95 23.22 -0.77
N ALA A 309 4.05 24.00 -1.41
CA ALA A 309 2.83 23.46 -1.99
C ALA A 309 3.15 22.41 -3.06
N PRO A 310 2.59 21.19 -2.96
CA PRO A 310 2.79 20.17 -3.98
C PRO A 310 2.23 20.63 -5.33
N HIS A 311 2.73 20.03 -6.43
CA HIS A 311 2.30 20.25 -7.83
C HIS A 311 2.63 21.64 -8.42
N VAL A 312 2.98 22.64 -7.61
CA VAL A 312 3.46 23.95 -8.07
C VAL A 312 4.66 24.35 -7.21
N GLY A 313 5.68 24.88 -7.80
CA GLY A 313 6.84 25.38 -7.04
C GLY A 313 6.51 26.68 -6.36
N GLY A 314 6.28 26.69 -5.04
CA GLY A 314 6.05 27.90 -4.25
C GLY A 314 4.66 27.98 -3.59
N THR A 315 4.31 29.18 -3.13
CA THR A 315 3.00 29.42 -2.48
C THR A 315 1.85 29.30 -3.47
N ALA A 316 0.75 28.71 -3.04
CA ALA A 316 -0.40 28.47 -3.90
C ALA A 316 -1.74 28.90 -3.31
N LEU A 317 -2.64 29.25 -4.21
CA LEU A 317 -4.08 29.33 -4.00
C LEU A 317 -4.71 28.04 -4.51
N ALA A 318 -5.49 27.37 -3.68
CA ALA A 318 -6.23 26.15 -4.01
C ALA A 318 -7.74 26.44 -3.99
N LEU A 319 -8.42 26.19 -5.10
CA LEU A 319 -9.88 26.16 -5.18
C LEU A 319 -10.32 24.69 -5.23
N LEU A 320 -10.87 24.19 -4.12
CA LEU A 320 -11.38 22.84 -4.01
C LEU A 320 -12.79 22.78 -4.58
N LEU A 321 -13.03 21.89 -5.52
CA LEU A 321 -14.30 21.68 -6.21
C LEU A 321 -15.09 20.58 -5.51
N PRO A 322 -16.30 20.84 -4.99
CA PRO A 322 -17.04 19.88 -4.18
C PRO A 322 -17.64 18.77 -5.04
N ARG A 323 -17.70 17.58 -4.47
CA ARG A 323 -18.25 16.36 -5.08
C ARG A 323 -19.71 16.50 -5.51
N GLU A 324 -20.49 17.33 -4.79
CA GLU A 324 -21.93 17.50 -5.01
C GLU A 324 -22.28 18.55 -6.07
N ALA A 325 -21.28 19.19 -6.69
CA ALA A 325 -21.48 20.13 -7.76
C ALA A 325 -21.89 19.43 -9.07
N SER A 326 -22.80 20.02 -9.82
CA SER A 326 -23.13 19.54 -11.16
C SER A 326 -21.99 19.83 -12.15
N ASP A 327 -21.94 19.05 -13.25
CA ASP A 327 -20.93 19.27 -14.31
C ASP A 327 -21.07 20.66 -14.95
N ILE A 328 -22.29 21.19 -15.01
CA ILE A 328 -22.56 22.55 -15.50
C ILE A 328 -21.93 23.59 -14.57
N ASP A 329 -22.15 23.46 -13.26
CA ASP A 329 -21.56 24.35 -12.27
C ASP A 329 -20.04 24.32 -12.31
N LEU A 330 -19.46 23.13 -12.40
CA LEU A 330 -18.01 22.93 -12.50
C LEU A 330 -17.44 23.55 -13.78
N THR A 331 -18.15 23.43 -14.89
CA THR A 331 -17.75 24.03 -16.18
C THR A 331 -17.73 25.54 -16.08
N LEU A 332 -18.78 26.16 -15.54
CA LEU A 332 -18.83 27.62 -15.34
C LEU A 332 -17.68 28.11 -14.45
N ILE A 333 -17.38 27.39 -13.38
CA ILE A 333 -16.27 27.74 -12.48
C ILE A 333 -14.93 27.58 -13.21
N ARG A 334 -14.70 26.48 -13.96
CA ARG A 334 -13.47 26.27 -14.74
C ARG A 334 -13.26 27.35 -15.79
N MET A 335 -14.31 27.80 -16.46
CA MET A 335 -14.23 28.91 -17.42
C MET A 335 -13.87 30.23 -16.73
N ALA A 336 -14.43 30.50 -15.56
CA ALA A 336 -14.14 31.73 -14.81
C ALA A 336 -12.70 31.76 -14.31
N VAL A 337 -12.19 30.65 -13.78
CA VAL A 337 -10.82 30.56 -13.25
C VAL A 337 -9.74 30.74 -14.33
N GLN A 338 -10.00 30.33 -15.58
CA GLN A 338 -9.10 30.59 -16.70
C GLN A 338 -8.89 32.08 -17.00
N ARG A 339 -9.79 32.93 -16.53
CA ARG A 339 -9.74 34.38 -16.71
C ARG A 339 -9.16 35.11 -15.49
N LEU A 340 -8.97 34.42 -14.36
CA LEU A 340 -8.42 35.00 -13.14
C LEU A 340 -6.92 35.26 -13.32
N ARG A 341 -6.48 36.49 -13.17
CA ARG A 341 -5.06 36.90 -13.25
C ARG A 341 -4.61 37.66 -12.03
N HIS A 342 -5.47 38.49 -11.50
CA HIS A 342 -5.19 39.35 -10.35
C HIS A 342 -6.40 39.41 -9.43
N VAL A 343 -6.13 39.40 -8.14
CA VAL A 343 -7.17 39.58 -7.11
C VAL A 343 -6.87 40.84 -6.30
N LYS A 344 -7.83 41.72 -6.22
CA LYS A 344 -7.75 42.97 -5.43
C LYS A 344 -8.41 42.78 -4.08
N VAL A 345 -7.65 42.98 -3.01
CA VAL A 345 -8.15 42.99 -1.62
C VAL A 345 -7.59 44.17 -0.86
N ALA A 346 -8.25 44.58 0.22
CA ALA A 346 -7.83 45.75 1.00
C ALA A 346 -6.37 45.59 1.55
N ALA A 347 -5.96 44.35 1.85
CA ALA A 347 -4.59 44.04 2.31
C ALA A 347 -3.53 44.06 1.19
N GLY A 348 -3.88 44.38 -0.03
CA GLY A 348 -3.02 44.48 -1.20
C GLY A 348 -3.35 43.45 -2.29
N PRO A 349 -3.17 43.79 -3.57
CA PRO A 349 -3.44 42.90 -4.69
C PRO A 349 -2.40 41.81 -4.76
N PHE A 350 -2.75 40.69 -5.40
CA PHE A 350 -1.81 39.62 -5.77
C PHE A 350 -2.14 39.03 -7.14
N GLY A 351 -1.12 38.52 -7.81
CA GLY A 351 -1.23 37.88 -9.10
C GLY A 351 -1.32 36.35 -8.94
N VAL A 352 -2.00 35.70 -9.89
CA VAL A 352 -2.09 34.25 -9.98
C VAL A 352 -1.68 33.78 -11.38
N LYS A 353 -0.94 32.66 -11.46
CA LYS A 353 -0.66 31.98 -12.73
C LYS A 353 -1.87 31.13 -13.15
N PRO A 354 -1.95 30.68 -14.41
CA PRO A 354 -2.96 29.74 -14.84
C PRO A 354 -3.03 28.51 -13.92
N PRO A 355 -4.23 27.98 -13.63
CA PRO A 355 -4.37 26.86 -12.72
C PRO A 355 -3.95 25.54 -13.35
N VAL A 356 -3.49 24.62 -12.47
CA VAL A 356 -3.38 23.20 -12.76
C VAL A 356 -4.49 22.48 -12.00
N GLU A 357 -5.21 21.55 -12.63
CA GLU A 357 -6.21 20.74 -11.95
C GLU A 357 -5.58 19.43 -11.47
N VAL A 358 -5.78 19.11 -10.20
CA VAL A 358 -5.22 17.93 -9.51
C VAL A 358 -6.33 17.21 -8.78
N PRO A 359 -6.39 15.85 -8.79
CA PRO A 359 -7.34 15.10 -7.98
C PRO A 359 -7.15 15.38 -6.48
N ALA A 360 -8.26 15.53 -5.75
CA ALA A 360 -8.20 15.87 -4.33
C ALA A 360 -7.79 14.69 -3.43
N ASP A 361 -8.03 13.45 -3.85
CA ASP A 361 -7.70 12.21 -3.13
C ASP A 361 -6.22 11.84 -3.19
N SER A 362 -5.50 12.37 -4.16
CA SER A 362 -4.07 12.13 -4.41
C SER A 362 -3.21 13.40 -4.33
N PHE A 363 -3.73 14.44 -3.71
CA PHE A 363 -3.11 15.77 -3.65
C PHE A 363 -1.79 15.78 -2.86
N TRP A 364 -1.75 15.23 -1.66
CA TRP A 364 -0.56 15.22 -0.83
C TRP A 364 0.36 14.04 -1.19
N PRO A 365 1.68 14.17 -1.00
CA PRO A 365 2.60 13.05 -1.19
C PRO A 365 2.29 11.90 -0.24
N VAL A 366 2.71 10.71 -0.60
CA VAL A 366 2.61 9.51 0.25
C VAL A 366 3.42 9.74 1.52
N PRO A 367 2.92 9.32 2.70
CA PRO A 367 3.71 9.34 3.94
C PRO A 367 5.02 8.57 3.80
N ALA A 368 6.08 9.04 4.44
CA ALA A 368 7.34 8.32 4.46
C ALA A 368 7.20 6.95 5.14
N ALA A 369 8.01 5.97 4.73
CA ALA A 369 8.03 4.65 5.35
C ALA A 369 8.27 4.75 6.86
N GLY A 370 7.52 3.97 7.66
CA GLY A 370 7.60 4.00 9.12
C GLY A 370 6.90 5.18 9.79
N THR A 371 6.18 6.00 9.02
CA THR A 371 5.35 7.09 9.56
C THR A 371 3.87 6.82 9.35
N GLU A 372 3.02 7.45 10.17
CA GLU A 372 1.57 7.45 10.06
C GLU A 372 1.10 8.89 9.79
N ARG A 373 0.19 9.04 8.80
CA ARG A 373 -0.36 10.33 8.42
C ARG A 373 -1.32 10.85 9.50
N TRP A 374 -0.96 12.00 10.06
CA TRP A 374 -1.82 12.86 10.85
C TRP A 374 -2.03 14.19 10.15
N TRP A 375 -2.96 14.97 10.63
CA TRP A 375 -3.34 16.24 10.04
C TRP A 375 -3.30 17.36 11.06
N GLN A 376 -2.81 18.52 10.63
CA GLN A 376 -2.84 19.72 11.43
C GLN A 376 -3.72 20.78 10.74
N THR A 377 -4.56 21.48 11.50
CA THR A 377 -5.36 22.57 10.95
C THR A 377 -4.53 23.82 10.70
N GLU A 378 -4.63 24.41 9.51
CA GLU A 378 -3.90 25.62 9.12
C GLU A 378 -4.84 26.65 8.45
N PRO A 379 -4.74 27.95 8.78
CA PRO A 379 -4.01 28.50 9.93
C PRO A 379 -4.62 28.06 11.26
N VAL A 380 -5.93 27.97 11.35
CA VAL A 380 -6.78 27.54 12.47
C VAL A 380 -8.12 27.06 11.94
N ALA A 381 -8.80 26.20 12.67
CA ALA A 381 -10.21 25.92 12.48
C ALA A 381 -11.07 26.76 13.44
N VAL A 382 -12.33 26.98 13.06
CA VAL A 382 -13.34 27.61 13.91
C VAL A 382 -14.48 26.63 14.10
N PRO A 383 -15.01 26.41 15.32
CA PRO A 383 -16.11 25.48 15.54
C PRO A 383 -17.32 25.78 14.66
N ASP A 384 -17.93 24.75 14.07
CA ASP A 384 -19.12 24.86 13.23
C ASP A 384 -20.40 25.21 14.02
N SER A 385 -20.39 24.92 15.33
CA SER A 385 -21.50 25.18 16.23
C SER A 385 -21.02 25.74 17.57
N ARG A 386 -21.94 26.35 18.31
CA ARG A 386 -21.73 26.53 19.75
C ARG A 386 -21.61 25.17 20.47
N PRO A 387 -20.99 25.11 21.66
CA PRO A 387 -20.99 23.90 22.46
C PRO A 387 -22.43 23.39 22.70
N PRO A 388 -22.72 22.13 22.37
CA PRO A 388 -24.02 21.51 22.65
C PRO A 388 -24.34 21.51 24.13
N ARG A 389 -25.60 21.77 24.50
CA ARG A 389 -26.08 21.74 25.89
C ARG A 389 -26.10 20.29 26.43
N GLY A 390 -25.98 20.13 27.75
CA GLY A 390 -26.15 18.84 28.42
C GLY A 390 -24.88 17.98 28.43
N GLY A 391 -23.87 18.38 29.18
CA GLY A 391 -22.65 17.62 29.43
C GLY A 391 -21.37 18.33 28.93
N ARG A 392 -20.22 17.72 29.21
CA ARG A 392 -18.91 18.24 28.80
C ARG A 392 -18.80 18.28 27.26
N TRP A 393 -18.19 19.32 26.77
CA TRP A 393 -17.84 19.53 25.36
C TRP A 393 -16.51 20.24 25.25
N SER A 394 -15.55 19.61 24.61
CA SER A 394 -14.19 20.10 24.44
C SER A 394 -13.96 20.64 23.03
N LEU A 395 -12.81 21.25 22.78
CA LEU A 395 -12.37 21.60 21.43
C LEU A 395 -12.08 20.36 20.58
N ALA A 396 -11.68 19.27 21.21
CA ALA A 396 -11.50 17.99 20.51
C ALA A 396 -12.85 17.47 19.97
N ASP A 397 -13.93 17.55 20.77
CA ASP A 397 -15.28 17.22 20.30
C ASP A 397 -15.73 18.13 19.17
N ALA A 398 -15.41 19.43 19.25
CA ALA A 398 -15.71 20.39 18.19
C ALA A 398 -14.94 20.07 16.89
N ALA A 399 -13.69 19.63 16.99
CA ALA A 399 -12.89 19.19 15.85
C ALA A 399 -13.46 17.90 15.23
N ALA A 400 -13.81 16.91 16.05
CA ALA A 400 -14.45 15.68 15.58
C ALA A 400 -15.81 15.96 14.91
N LEU A 401 -16.62 16.87 15.46
CA LEU A 401 -17.85 17.33 14.85
C LEU A 401 -17.58 18.01 13.50
N SER A 402 -16.56 18.87 13.41
CA SER A 402 -16.20 19.54 12.15
C SER A 402 -15.82 18.55 11.06
N VAL A 403 -15.08 17.49 11.40
CA VAL A 403 -14.80 16.36 10.50
C VAL A 403 -16.10 15.70 10.09
N ALA A 404 -16.96 15.30 11.04
CA ALA A 404 -18.23 14.64 10.74
C ALA A 404 -19.16 15.49 9.86
N LEU A 405 -19.14 16.80 9.97
CA LEU A 405 -19.94 17.70 9.11
C LEU A 405 -19.41 17.78 7.68
N VAL A 406 -18.11 17.67 7.49
CA VAL A 406 -17.47 17.62 6.15
C VAL A 406 -17.80 16.31 5.44
N TRP A 407 -17.74 15.19 6.14
CA TRP A 407 -18.08 13.85 5.64
C TRP A 407 -19.48 13.38 6.03
N ARG A 408 -20.44 14.30 6.20
CA ARG A 408 -21.75 13.96 6.79
C ARG A 408 -22.54 12.89 6.04
N HIS A 409 -22.26 12.67 4.75
CA HIS A 409 -22.90 11.62 3.94
C HIS A 409 -22.43 10.22 4.32
N GLU A 410 -21.30 10.13 5.01
CA GLU A 410 -20.75 8.86 5.51
C GLU A 410 -21.36 8.46 6.87
N PHE A 411 -22.26 9.31 7.43
CA PHE A 411 -22.86 9.08 8.73
C PHE A 411 -24.38 9.08 8.67
N SER A 412 -24.98 7.95 8.99
CA SER A 412 -26.45 7.82 9.13
C SER A 412 -26.91 8.22 10.54
N VAL A 413 -26.71 9.48 10.93
CA VAL A 413 -27.10 9.99 12.24
C VAL A 413 -28.41 10.77 12.14
N PRO A 414 -29.53 10.26 12.66
CA PRO A 414 -30.81 10.93 12.63
C PRO A 414 -30.89 12.08 13.65
N GLY A 415 -31.95 12.88 13.58
CA GLY A 415 -32.24 13.93 14.53
C GLY A 415 -31.77 15.31 14.15
N ARG A 416 -31.88 16.27 15.05
CA ARG A 416 -31.53 17.70 14.87
C ARG A 416 -30.93 18.27 16.17
N GLY A 417 -30.24 19.41 16.05
CA GLY A 417 -29.73 20.18 17.19
C GLY A 417 -28.61 19.50 17.97
N ASP A 418 -28.54 19.83 19.26
CA ASP A 418 -27.41 19.47 20.14
C ASP A 418 -27.16 17.97 20.28
N ALA A 419 -28.23 17.15 20.36
CA ALA A 419 -28.12 15.69 20.44
C ALA A 419 -27.47 15.10 19.17
N ARG A 420 -27.88 15.59 17.99
CA ARG A 420 -27.28 15.15 16.71
C ARG A 420 -25.80 15.52 16.63
N TYR A 421 -25.40 16.69 17.10
CA TYR A 421 -24.00 17.10 17.07
C TYR A 421 -23.13 16.20 17.93
N ARG A 422 -23.60 15.78 19.10
CA ARG A 422 -22.90 14.79 19.95
C ARG A 422 -22.80 13.45 19.26
N ALA A 423 -23.91 13.00 18.69
CA ALA A 423 -23.94 11.71 17.99
C ALA A 423 -23.02 11.70 16.74
N LEU A 424 -22.94 12.80 16.00
CA LEU A 424 -22.00 12.94 14.87
C LEU A 424 -20.55 12.91 15.32
N ALA A 425 -20.18 13.63 16.39
CA ALA A 425 -18.81 13.58 16.92
C ALA A 425 -18.43 12.17 17.39
N ALA A 426 -19.36 11.47 18.07
CA ALA A 426 -19.16 10.08 18.49
C ALA A 426 -19.07 9.12 17.29
N ALA A 427 -19.89 9.31 16.25
CA ALA A 427 -19.84 8.50 15.02
C ALA A 427 -18.51 8.68 14.28
N ALA A 428 -17.94 9.89 14.25
CA ALA A 428 -16.62 10.13 13.70
C ALA A 428 -15.54 9.33 14.44
N ALA A 429 -15.58 9.33 15.78
CA ALA A 429 -14.68 8.51 16.58
C ALA A 429 -14.81 7.00 16.26
N GLY A 430 -16.04 6.51 16.04
CA GLY A 430 -16.31 5.14 15.59
C GLY A 430 -15.73 4.79 14.21
N ARG A 431 -15.44 5.78 13.35
CA ARG A 431 -14.76 5.61 12.06
C ARG A 431 -13.23 5.82 12.18
N GLY A 432 -12.70 5.85 13.40
CA GLY A 432 -11.27 5.97 13.66
C GLY A 432 -10.75 7.43 13.65
N VAL A 433 -11.62 8.44 13.62
CA VAL A 433 -11.21 9.83 13.80
C VAL A 433 -10.72 10.01 15.24
N ARG A 434 -9.48 10.44 15.39
CA ARG A 434 -8.86 10.72 16.69
C ARG A 434 -8.35 12.15 16.69
N VAL A 435 -8.60 12.89 17.78
CA VAL A 435 -8.08 14.23 17.99
C VAL A 435 -7.07 14.18 19.11
N GLU A 436 -5.79 14.28 18.77
CA GLU A 436 -4.69 14.22 19.73
C GLU A 436 -4.58 15.51 20.53
N SER A 437 -4.72 16.63 19.84
CA SER A 437 -4.70 17.94 20.50
C SER A 437 -5.65 18.90 19.80
N ALA A 438 -6.29 19.76 20.60
CA ALA A 438 -7.06 20.89 20.12
C ALA A 438 -6.82 22.08 21.07
N VAL A 439 -6.03 23.04 20.60
CA VAL A 439 -5.56 24.15 21.43
C VAL A 439 -6.17 25.45 20.92
N ARG A 440 -6.78 26.21 21.83
CA ARG A 440 -7.36 27.52 21.53
C ARG A 440 -6.26 28.49 21.11
N LEU A 441 -6.53 29.28 20.05
CA LEU A 441 -5.71 30.43 19.74
C LEU A 441 -6.01 31.55 20.74
N MET A 442 -4.99 31.99 21.45
CA MET A 442 -5.11 33.03 22.48
C MET A 442 -4.66 34.41 21.99
N ASP A 443 -3.91 34.46 20.89
CA ASP A 443 -3.27 35.67 20.40
C ASP A 443 -4.05 36.34 19.27
N GLY A 444 -4.10 37.67 19.30
CA GLY A 444 -4.54 38.53 18.21
C GLY A 444 -6.06 38.69 18.06
N ASP A 445 -6.44 39.32 16.99
CA ASP A 445 -7.84 39.54 16.62
C ASP A 445 -8.44 38.26 16.04
N VAL A 446 -9.17 37.51 16.84
CA VAL A 446 -9.85 36.27 16.46
C VAL A 446 -10.87 36.45 15.33
N GLY A 447 -11.39 37.70 15.17
CA GLY A 447 -12.33 38.06 14.08
C GLY A 447 -11.71 37.91 12.70
N ARG A 448 -10.38 37.96 12.56
CA ARG A 448 -9.66 37.76 11.28
C ARG A 448 -9.84 36.37 10.65
N TYR A 449 -10.17 35.38 11.46
CA TYR A 449 -10.35 34.01 11.00
C TYR A 449 -11.78 33.66 10.58
N VAL A 450 -12.69 34.67 10.57
CA VAL A 450 -14.10 34.49 10.24
C VAL A 450 -14.57 35.63 9.34
N HIS A 451 -15.34 35.30 8.27
CA HIS A 451 -15.88 36.31 7.36
C HIS A 451 -17.22 36.85 7.85
N LYS A 452 -18.17 35.98 8.17
CA LYS A 452 -19.48 36.33 8.71
C LYS A 452 -19.81 35.38 9.85
N VAL A 453 -20.23 35.90 10.97
CA VAL A 453 -20.60 35.11 12.14
C VAL A 453 -22.07 35.38 12.44
N ASN A 454 -22.82 34.34 12.70
CA ASN A 454 -24.11 34.48 13.33
C ASN A 454 -23.90 35.06 14.74
N ARG A 455 -24.69 36.04 15.16
CA ARG A 455 -24.55 36.73 16.46
C ARG A 455 -24.50 35.82 17.68
N ASN A 456 -25.00 34.59 17.52
CA ASN A 456 -25.02 33.56 18.58
C ASN A 456 -23.89 32.54 18.51
N THR A 457 -22.91 32.66 17.59
CA THR A 457 -21.83 31.74 17.44
C THR A 457 -20.60 32.27 18.15
N VAL A 458 -20.02 31.44 19.04
CA VAL A 458 -18.76 31.78 19.72
C VAL A 458 -17.62 31.65 18.73
N ILE A 459 -16.89 32.75 18.49
CA ILE A 459 -15.67 32.73 17.68
C ILE A 459 -14.55 32.25 18.58
N GLN A 460 -14.15 30.99 18.40
CA GLN A 460 -13.06 30.38 19.16
C GLN A 460 -12.12 29.62 18.22
N PRO A 461 -11.22 30.31 17.52
CA PRO A 461 -10.26 29.66 16.67
C PRO A 461 -9.38 28.71 17.46
N TYR A 462 -9.06 27.54 16.87
CA TYR A 462 -8.24 26.52 17.47
C TYR A 462 -7.32 25.86 16.44
N ARG A 463 -6.19 25.34 16.90
CA ARG A 463 -5.34 24.42 16.16
C ARG A 463 -5.60 23.03 16.66
N ALA A 464 -5.78 22.08 15.73
CA ALA A 464 -5.94 20.69 16.08
C ALA A 464 -4.93 19.84 15.34
N VAL A 465 -4.50 18.76 16.00
CA VAL A 465 -3.78 17.63 15.40
C VAL A 465 -4.69 16.42 15.51
N LEU A 466 -5.01 15.81 14.38
CA LEU A 466 -6.02 14.75 14.31
C LEU A 466 -5.71 13.73 13.23
N SER A 467 -6.26 12.53 13.41
CA SER A 467 -6.33 11.48 12.38
C SER A 467 -7.73 11.45 11.80
N LEU A 468 -7.85 11.25 10.48
CA LEU A 468 -9.13 11.09 9.81
C LEU A 468 -9.64 9.63 9.81
N GLY A 469 -8.87 8.69 10.35
CA GLY A 469 -9.23 7.27 10.36
C GLY A 469 -9.52 6.76 8.96
N ASN A 470 -10.67 6.08 8.80
CA ASN A 470 -11.09 5.48 7.52
C ASN A 470 -11.92 6.43 6.64
N LEU A 471 -12.00 7.72 6.98
CA LEU A 471 -12.80 8.69 6.21
C LEU A 471 -12.07 9.27 5.01
N ALA A 472 -10.75 9.19 4.97
CA ALA A 472 -9.97 9.79 3.89
C ALA A 472 -8.68 9.03 3.63
N SER A 473 -8.25 9.03 2.36
CA SER A 473 -6.90 8.62 1.97
C SER A 473 -5.85 9.49 2.66
N PRO A 474 -4.65 8.95 2.98
CA PRO A 474 -3.55 9.74 3.54
C PRO A 474 -3.04 10.84 2.60
N ARG A 475 -3.55 10.90 1.38
CA ARG A 475 -3.18 11.90 0.37
C ARG A 475 -4.26 12.94 0.10
N THR A 476 -5.42 12.84 0.76
CA THR A 476 -6.58 13.70 0.51
C THR A 476 -6.35 15.11 1.02
N ILE A 477 -6.65 16.13 0.19
CA ILE A 477 -6.77 17.51 0.67
C ILE A 477 -8.20 17.77 1.15
N ALA A 478 -8.32 18.37 2.32
CA ALA A 478 -9.60 18.75 2.90
C ALA A 478 -9.44 19.94 3.86
N ALA A 479 -10.55 20.56 4.23
CA ALA A 479 -10.60 21.60 5.22
C ALA A 479 -11.80 21.40 6.16
N ILE A 480 -11.66 21.77 7.44
CA ILE A 480 -12.68 21.60 8.47
C ILE A 480 -13.04 22.92 9.16
N GLY A 481 -14.15 22.92 9.88
CA GLY A 481 -14.61 24.09 10.63
C GLY A 481 -15.42 25.08 9.81
N GLN A 482 -15.99 26.09 10.48
CA GLN A 482 -16.90 27.06 9.89
C GLN A 482 -16.27 27.84 8.73
N SER A 483 -15.00 28.17 8.81
CA SER A 483 -14.26 28.95 7.80
C SER A 483 -13.65 28.11 6.68
N ARG A 484 -13.95 26.79 6.60
CA ARG A 484 -13.35 25.87 5.63
C ARG A 484 -13.49 26.26 4.17
N HIS A 485 -14.54 27.03 3.85
CA HIS A 485 -14.76 27.47 2.48
C HIS A 485 -14.02 28.78 2.12
N LEU A 486 -13.51 29.49 3.14
CA LEU A 486 -12.89 30.81 3.00
C LEU A 486 -11.57 30.90 3.78
N GLY A 487 -10.62 30.07 3.46
CA GLY A 487 -9.21 30.18 3.89
C GLY A 487 -8.90 29.68 5.29
N GLY A 488 -9.83 29.01 5.98
CA GLY A 488 -9.60 28.45 7.31
C GLY A 488 -9.65 26.94 7.33
N GLY A 489 -9.01 26.32 8.33
CA GLY A 489 -9.12 24.91 8.66
C GLY A 489 -8.58 23.93 7.63
N LEU A 490 -7.67 24.35 6.75
CA LEU A 490 -6.98 23.45 5.84
C LEU A 490 -6.26 22.37 6.66
N LEU A 491 -6.44 21.12 6.27
CA LEU A 491 -5.73 19.99 6.84
C LEU A 491 -4.40 19.80 6.09
N VAL A 492 -3.30 20.12 6.76
CA VAL A 492 -1.95 19.91 6.23
C VAL A 492 -1.33 18.65 6.84
N PRO A 493 -0.54 17.91 6.06
CA PRO A 493 0.13 16.71 6.54
C PRO A 493 1.02 16.96 7.74
N ARG A 494 0.94 16.02 8.68
CA ARG A 494 1.89 15.89 9.80
C ARG A 494 2.21 14.42 9.98
N ASP A 495 3.27 13.96 9.32
CA ASP A 495 3.69 12.58 9.41
C ASP A 495 4.42 12.34 10.73
N LEU A 496 3.93 11.39 11.51
CA LEU A 496 4.45 11.05 12.82
C LEU A 496 5.02 9.63 12.81
N PRO A 497 6.14 9.35 13.52
CA PRO A 497 6.67 8.00 13.63
C PRO A 497 5.62 7.01 14.17
N SER A 498 5.46 5.86 13.51
CA SER A 498 4.42 4.88 13.85
C SER A 498 4.56 4.30 15.26
N ASP A 499 5.77 4.25 15.81
CA ASP A 499 6.02 3.83 17.20
C ASP A 499 5.51 4.87 18.22
N MET A 500 5.61 6.16 17.91
CA MET A 500 5.06 7.25 18.73
C MET A 500 3.54 7.18 18.76
N VAL A 501 2.89 7.00 17.61
CA VAL A 501 1.42 6.89 17.49
C VAL A 501 0.90 5.67 18.26
N ARG A 502 1.59 4.55 18.19
CA ARG A 502 1.23 3.34 18.95
C ARG A 502 1.30 3.53 20.47
N ARG A 503 2.16 4.41 20.96
CA ARG A 503 2.22 4.75 22.40
C ARG A 503 1.03 5.57 22.86
N TRP A 504 0.45 6.40 21.99
CA TRP A 504 -0.75 7.18 22.32
C TRP A 504 -2.05 6.32 22.30
N ALA A 505 -2.02 5.18 21.63
CA ALA A 505 -3.16 4.27 21.55
C ALA A 505 -3.28 3.29 22.74
N ARG A 506 -2.26 3.27 23.60
CA ARG A 506 -2.23 2.51 24.88
C ARG A 506 -2.63 3.39 26.05
#